data_fcc4f15378387e497abd4a582b7cf058
#
_entry.id   fcc4f15378387e497abd4a582b7cf058
#
_cell.length_a   1.000
_cell.length_b   1.000
_cell.length_c   1.000
_cell.angle_alpha   90.00
_cell.angle_beta   90.00
_cell.angle_gamma   90.00
#
_symmetry.space_group_name_H-M   'P 1'
#
loop_
_entity.id
_entity.type
_entity.pdbx_description
1 polymer ?
#
loop_
_entity_poly.entity_id
_entity_poly.type
_entity_poly.pdbx_seq_one_letter_code
_entity_poly.pdbx_strand_id
1 'polypeptide(L)'
;LSCIWCHNPEGIRNGKDKLYTAKKGHGCGTCLKECPNGALTLAPEGIITDKQKCVLCGRCAEECPAMAIEISGTEYTAEYLMHEIEKEIPFMDQSGGGVTFCGGEPLLHPEFLIDILKRCGQQGLHRAVDTTLLARKETVDEVMRNCELLLIDLKSMDSTVHQTFCDVPNELILENIRRVAEADFPYYIRIPLIEGVNADEKNIRQSAGFLAGLPRHPEIINLLPYHDIGKGKHAKLGSIYNPKGYKMQTPSEEVQQQCIQILTDYGLKATIGG
;
A
#
# COMPACT_ATOMS: atom_id res chain seq x y z
N LEU A 1 3.14 -0.45 -7.64
CA LEU A 1 2.63 -1.77 -8.02
C LEU A 1 1.12 -1.72 -8.27
N SER A 2 0.60 -2.64 -9.09
CA SER A 2 -0.84 -2.80 -9.36
C SER A 2 -1.31 -4.19 -8.92
N CYS A 3 -1.01 -4.56 -7.68
CA CYS A 3 -1.34 -5.87 -7.17
C CYS A 3 -2.84 -6.17 -7.27
N ILE A 4 -3.21 -7.33 -7.81
CA ILE A 4 -4.63 -7.69 -8.01
C ILE A 4 -5.41 -7.90 -6.71
N TRP A 5 -4.71 -8.03 -5.58
CA TRP A 5 -5.28 -8.11 -4.22
C TRP A 5 -5.17 -6.78 -3.45
N CYS A 6 -4.89 -5.67 -4.12
CA CYS A 6 -4.65 -4.40 -3.44
C CYS A 6 -5.83 -4.01 -2.53
N HIS A 7 -5.52 -3.67 -1.28
CA HIS A 7 -6.52 -3.21 -0.31
C HIS A 7 -6.87 -1.73 -0.48
N ASN A 8 -5.98 -0.98 -1.13
CA ASN A 8 -6.13 0.46 -1.36
C ASN A 8 -5.99 0.77 -2.87
N PRO A 9 -6.95 0.30 -3.70
CA PRO A 9 -6.87 0.47 -5.15
C PRO A 9 -6.91 1.94 -5.59
N GLU A 10 -7.41 2.84 -4.73
CA GLU A 10 -7.33 4.29 -4.91
C GLU A 10 -5.90 4.84 -4.86
N GLY A 11 -4.97 4.11 -4.27
CA GLY A 11 -3.54 4.48 -4.21
C GLY A 11 -2.69 3.93 -5.38
N ILE A 12 -3.27 3.16 -6.30
CA ILE A 12 -2.55 2.60 -7.45
C ILE A 12 -2.22 3.68 -8.48
N ARG A 13 -3.08 4.69 -8.61
CA ARG A 13 -2.94 5.78 -9.58
C ARG A 13 -2.64 7.09 -8.88
N ASN A 14 -1.87 7.94 -9.52
CA ASN A 14 -1.71 9.31 -9.08
C ASN A 14 -2.99 10.11 -9.35
N GLY A 15 -3.41 10.91 -8.38
CA GLY A 15 -4.53 11.84 -8.52
C GLY A 15 -5.75 11.47 -7.68
N LYS A 16 -6.88 12.04 -8.06
CA LYS A 16 -8.15 11.88 -7.36
C LYS A 16 -8.95 10.71 -7.96
N ASP A 17 -9.68 10.04 -7.09
CA ASP A 17 -10.65 9.03 -7.49
C ASP A 17 -12.03 9.35 -6.88
N LYS A 18 -13.09 8.93 -7.56
CA LYS A 18 -14.44 9.00 -7.03
C LYS A 18 -14.88 7.63 -6.56
N LEU A 19 -15.29 7.55 -5.29
CA LEU A 19 -15.85 6.35 -4.68
C LEU A 19 -17.38 6.52 -4.55
N TYR A 20 -18.12 5.48 -4.89
CA TYR A 20 -19.57 5.43 -4.71
C TYR A 20 -19.98 4.23 -3.85
N THR A 21 -20.64 4.49 -2.74
CA THR A 21 -21.17 3.47 -1.85
C THR A 21 -22.67 3.27 -2.15
N ALA A 22 -22.99 2.29 -2.99
CA ALA A 22 -24.36 2.07 -3.48
C ALA A 22 -25.38 1.88 -2.34
N LYS A 23 -24.99 1.19 -1.25
CA LYS A 23 -25.87 0.97 -0.07
C LYS A 23 -26.29 2.25 0.65
N LYS A 24 -25.56 3.35 0.48
CA LYS A 24 -25.90 4.66 1.05
C LYS A 24 -26.75 5.51 0.10
N GLY A 25 -26.73 5.20 -1.19
CA GLY A 25 -27.46 5.97 -2.21
C GLY A 25 -28.98 5.75 -2.14
N HIS A 26 -29.74 6.85 -2.01
CA HIS A 26 -31.20 6.80 -1.91
C HIS A 26 -31.92 7.09 -3.25
N GLY A 27 -31.18 7.27 -4.34
CA GLY A 27 -31.78 7.59 -5.65
C GLY A 27 -32.40 8.99 -5.74
N CYS A 28 -32.05 9.92 -4.83
CA CYS A 28 -32.65 11.26 -4.78
C CYS A 28 -32.31 12.15 -6.00
N GLY A 29 -31.31 11.81 -6.80
CA GLY A 29 -30.92 12.50 -8.02
C GLY A 29 -30.17 13.82 -7.80
N THR A 30 -29.91 14.27 -6.58
CA THR A 30 -29.17 15.52 -6.29
C THR A 30 -27.82 15.55 -7.02
N CYS A 31 -27.03 14.48 -6.89
CA CYS A 31 -25.72 14.39 -7.54
C CYS A 31 -25.77 14.49 -9.08
N LEU A 32 -26.87 14.07 -9.71
CA LEU A 32 -27.07 14.21 -11.16
C LEU A 32 -27.28 15.68 -11.56
N LYS A 33 -28.10 16.40 -10.79
CA LYS A 33 -28.41 17.82 -11.02
C LYS A 33 -27.19 18.71 -10.84
N GLU A 34 -26.35 18.37 -9.83
CA GLU A 34 -25.16 19.13 -9.47
C GLU A 34 -23.93 18.80 -10.35
N CYS A 35 -24.03 17.80 -11.21
CA CYS A 35 -22.92 17.43 -12.09
C CYS A 35 -22.82 18.38 -13.29
N PRO A 36 -21.79 19.27 -13.36
CA PRO A 36 -21.71 20.27 -14.42
C PRO A 36 -21.50 19.66 -15.82
N ASN A 37 -20.95 18.45 -15.88
CA ASN A 37 -20.65 17.79 -17.15
C ASN A 37 -21.66 16.68 -17.52
N GLY A 38 -22.72 16.49 -16.72
CA GLY A 38 -23.70 15.43 -16.95
C GLY A 38 -23.06 14.03 -16.96
N ALA A 39 -22.05 13.83 -16.13
CA ALA A 39 -21.28 12.58 -16.09
C ALA A 39 -21.96 11.46 -15.27
N LEU A 40 -23.12 11.71 -14.66
CA LEU A 40 -23.78 10.77 -13.77
C LEU A 40 -25.15 10.35 -14.33
N THR A 41 -25.46 9.07 -14.22
CA THR A 41 -26.74 8.48 -14.59
C THR A 41 -27.26 7.63 -13.45
N LEU A 42 -28.57 7.71 -13.16
CA LEU A 42 -29.23 6.83 -12.20
C LEU A 42 -29.67 5.55 -12.91
N ALA A 43 -29.22 4.41 -12.40
CA ALA A 43 -29.61 3.07 -12.83
C ALA A 43 -30.21 2.29 -11.65
N PRO A 44 -30.83 1.14 -11.88
CA PRO A 44 -31.38 0.29 -10.78
C PRO A 44 -30.36 -0.09 -9.71
N GLU A 45 -29.10 -0.30 -10.12
CA GLU A 45 -27.97 -0.64 -9.25
C GLU A 45 -27.34 0.58 -8.54
N GLY A 46 -27.76 1.80 -8.87
CA GLY A 46 -27.29 3.03 -8.28
C GLY A 46 -26.75 4.04 -9.31
N ILE A 47 -25.78 4.84 -8.90
CA ILE A 47 -25.19 5.89 -9.75
C ILE A 47 -24.07 5.32 -10.61
N ILE A 48 -24.24 5.39 -11.92
CA ILE A 48 -23.19 5.11 -12.91
C ILE A 48 -22.48 6.40 -13.28
N THR A 49 -21.14 6.32 -13.36
CA THR A 49 -20.28 7.45 -13.75
C THR A 49 -19.68 7.22 -15.12
N ASP A 50 -19.91 8.14 -16.03
CA ASP A 50 -19.17 8.24 -17.28
C ASP A 50 -17.79 8.85 -16.99
N LYS A 51 -16.75 8.00 -17.00
CA LYS A 51 -15.37 8.39 -16.69
C LYS A 51 -14.77 9.35 -17.72
N GLN A 52 -15.30 9.40 -18.94
CA GLN A 52 -14.82 10.33 -19.97
C GLN A 52 -15.33 11.76 -19.74
N LYS A 53 -16.53 11.90 -19.16
CA LYS A 53 -17.14 13.19 -18.83
C LYS A 53 -16.79 13.69 -17.43
N CYS A 54 -16.44 12.79 -16.51
CA CYS A 54 -16.18 13.12 -15.12
C CYS A 54 -14.80 13.78 -14.96
N VAL A 55 -14.77 15.02 -14.51
CA VAL A 55 -13.55 15.80 -14.23
C VAL A 55 -13.17 15.79 -12.73
N LEU A 56 -13.77 14.93 -11.92
CA LEU A 56 -13.50 14.79 -10.49
C LEU A 56 -13.60 16.11 -9.70
N CYS A 57 -14.51 17.02 -10.08
CA CYS A 57 -14.67 18.34 -9.45
C CYS A 57 -15.20 18.29 -8.00
N GLY A 58 -15.75 17.17 -7.53
CA GLY A 58 -16.21 16.98 -6.16
C GLY A 58 -17.67 17.38 -5.88
N ARG A 59 -18.33 18.22 -6.69
CA ARG A 59 -19.68 18.74 -6.40
C ARG A 59 -20.70 17.66 -6.03
N CYS A 60 -20.69 16.54 -6.75
CA CYS A 60 -21.60 15.43 -6.45
C CYS A 60 -21.34 14.76 -5.09
N ALA A 61 -20.17 14.90 -4.53
CA ALA A 61 -19.83 14.42 -3.19
C ALA A 61 -20.24 15.45 -2.13
N GLU A 62 -19.93 16.73 -2.36
CA GLU A 62 -20.27 17.85 -1.47
C GLU A 62 -21.79 17.96 -1.24
N GLU A 63 -22.56 17.83 -2.32
CA GLU A 63 -24.02 17.97 -2.29
C GLU A 63 -24.77 16.65 -2.00
N CYS A 64 -24.06 15.56 -1.68
CA CYS A 64 -24.69 14.27 -1.43
C CYS A 64 -25.21 14.17 0.01
N PRO A 65 -26.54 14.26 0.27
CA PRO A 65 -27.07 14.23 1.63
C PRO A 65 -26.85 12.88 2.34
N ALA A 66 -26.66 11.81 1.55
CA ALA A 66 -26.41 10.46 2.07
C ALA A 66 -24.92 10.15 2.22
N MET A 67 -24.02 11.06 1.87
CA MET A 67 -22.58 10.82 1.81
C MET A 67 -22.23 9.49 1.09
N ALA A 68 -22.98 9.24 0.01
CA ALA A 68 -22.79 8.03 -0.79
C ALA A 68 -21.66 8.15 -1.82
N ILE A 69 -21.27 9.38 -2.14
CA ILE A 69 -20.18 9.71 -3.05
C ILE A 69 -19.08 10.39 -2.26
N GLU A 70 -17.84 9.95 -2.47
CA GLU A 70 -16.65 10.49 -1.84
C GLU A 70 -15.60 10.75 -2.92
N ILE A 71 -14.79 11.78 -2.77
CA ILE A 71 -13.57 11.98 -3.57
C ILE A 71 -12.39 11.54 -2.69
N SER A 72 -11.63 10.58 -3.16
CA SER A 72 -10.37 10.17 -2.57
C SER A 72 -9.21 10.91 -3.23
N GLY A 73 -8.14 11.14 -2.48
CA GLY A 73 -6.97 11.89 -2.95
C GLY A 73 -7.11 13.39 -2.72
N THR A 74 -6.59 13.84 -1.60
CA THR A 74 -6.46 15.26 -1.25
C THR A 74 -5.01 15.68 -1.43
N GLU A 75 -4.80 16.83 -2.05
CA GLU A 75 -3.47 17.42 -2.16
C GLU A 75 -3.14 18.16 -0.87
N TYR A 76 -1.97 17.87 -0.31
CA TYR A 76 -1.45 18.52 0.89
C TYR A 76 -0.10 19.16 0.62
N THR A 77 0.17 20.28 1.29
CA THR A 77 1.53 20.82 1.38
C THR A 77 2.29 20.17 2.53
N ALA A 78 3.60 20.20 2.48
CA ALA A 78 4.43 19.70 3.57
C ALA A 78 4.17 20.47 4.88
N GLU A 79 3.90 21.76 4.80
CA GLU A 79 3.56 22.62 5.95
C GLU A 79 2.27 22.15 6.63
N TYR A 80 1.23 21.85 5.82
CA TYR A 80 -0.03 21.37 6.35
C TYR A 80 0.15 20.02 7.06
N LEU A 81 0.88 19.08 6.41
CA LEU A 81 1.13 17.76 7.02
C LEU A 81 1.98 17.88 8.28
N MET A 82 2.99 18.74 8.30
CA MET A 82 3.75 18.98 9.53
C MET A 82 2.86 19.51 10.66
N HIS A 83 1.97 20.43 10.37
CA HIS A 83 1.03 20.93 11.38
C HIS A 83 0.13 19.80 11.95
N GLU A 84 -0.33 18.86 11.11
CA GLU A 84 -1.10 17.71 11.57
C GLU A 84 -0.22 16.73 12.40
N ILE A 85 1.02 16.46 11.95
CA ILE A 85 1.98 15.59 12.65
C ILE A 85 2.33 16.17 14.03
N GLU A 86 2.53 17.47 14.13
CA GLU A 86 2.86 18.17 15.39
C GLU A 86 1.82 17.99 16.48
N LYS A 87 0.55 17.83 16.12
CA LYS A 87 -0.54 17.55 17.09
C LYS A 87 -0.39 16.19 17.76
N GLU A 88 0.27 15.26 17.10
CA GLU A 88 0.43 13.87 17.54
C GLU A 88 1.76 13.66 18.32
N ILE A 89 2.67 14.64 18.34
CA ILE A 89 3.97 14.53 19.03
C ILE A 89 3.84 14.08 20.49
N PRO A 90 2.91 14.64 21.31
CA PRO A 90 2.79 14.21 22.69
C PRO A 90 2.48 12.70 22.86
N PHE A 91 1.75 12.11 21.91
CA PHE A 91 1.47 10.68 21.90
C PHE A 91 2.67 9.86 21.42
N MET A 92 3.42 10.38 20.43
CA MET A 92 4.65 9.75 19.95
C MET A 92 5.72 9.74 21.06
N ASP A 93 5.91 10.83 21.77
CA ASP A 93 6.86 10.93 22.91
C ASP A 93 6.51 9.95 24.02
N GLN A 94 5.22 9.82 24.34
CA GLN A 94 4.76 8.91 25.39
C GLN A 94 4.95 7.43 25.00
N SER A 95 4.73 7.08 23.73
CA SER A 95 4.79 5.70 23.24
C SER A 95 6.18 5.28 22.77
N GLY A 96 7.11 6.21 22.59
CA GLY A 96 8.37 5.98 21.86
C GLY A 96 8.14 5.71 20.36
N GLY A 97 7.01 6.19 19.83
CA GLY A 97 6.61 6.01 18.43
C GLY A 97 7.20 7.05 17.50
N GLY A 98 6.57 7.19 16.34
CA GLY A 98 6.99 8.12 15.31
C GLY A 98 6.00 8.18 14.16
N VAL A 99 6.47 8.63 13.00
CA VAL A 99 5.66 8.79 11.79
C VAL A 99 6.02 7.71 10.77
N THR A 100 5.00 7.01 10.28
CA THR A 100 5.15 6.08 9.15
C THR A 100 4.57 6.69 7.87
N PHE A 101 5.40 6.88 6.89
CA PHE A 101 5.01 7.34 5.56
C PHE A 101 4.65 6.14 4.69
N CYS A 102 3.39 6.05 4.33
CA CYS A 102 2.83 5.01 3.49
C CYS A 102 1.85 5.63 2.46
N GLY A 103 1.03 4.81 1.82
CA GLY A 103 0.00 5.30 0.91
C GLY A 103 -0.25 4.31 -0.21
N GLY A 104 -0.21 4.74 -1.50
CA GLY A 104 -0.01 3.85 -2.62
C GLY A 104 1.43 3.34 -2.62
N GLU A 105 2.32 4.13 -3.19
CA GLU A 105 3.77 3.95 -3.09
C GLU A 105 4.41 5.33 -2.83
N PRO A 106 4.94 5.58 -1.63
CA PRO A 106 5.47 6.90 -1.28
C PRO A 106 6.65 7.32 -2.14
N LEU A 107 7.43 6.36 -2.66
CA LEU A 107 8.55 6.63 -3.55
C LEU A 107 8.15 7.11 -4.95
N LEU A 108 6.87 7.16 -5.28
CA LEU A 108 6.38 7.80 -6.50
C LEU A 108 6.47 9.34 -6.45
N HIS A 109 6.52 9.92 -5.24
CA HIS A 109 6.64 11.35 -4.99
C HIS A 109 7.90 11.65 -4.17
N PRO A 110 9.11 11.33 -4.69
CA PRO A 110 10.33 11.31 -3.89
C PRO A 110 10.69 12.69 -3.33
N GLU A 111 10.50 13.76 -4.09
CA GLU A 111 10.83 15.13 -3.64
C GLU A 111 9.98 15.53 -2.44
N PHE A 112 8.67 15.26 -2.52
CA PHE A 112 7.75 15.55 -1.43
C PHE A 112 8.04 14.67 -0.19
N LEU A 113 8.26 13.37 -0.41
CA LEU A 113 8.60 12.44 0.67
C LEU A 113 9.88 12.87 1.39
N ILE A 114 10.92 13.20 0.66
CA ILE A 114 12.20 13.62 1.24
C ILE A 114 12.07 14.94 2.00
N ASP A 115 11.30 15.91 1.50
CA ASP A 115 11.04 17.17 2.21
C ASP A 115 10.35 16.93 3.56
N ILE A 116 9.27 16.15 3.57
CA ILE A 116 8.53 15.87 4.82
C ILE A 116 9.36 15.03 5.80
N LEU A 117 10.15 14.06 5.31
CA LEU A 117 11.08 13.28 6.13
C LEU A 117 12.12 14.20 6.81
N LYS A 118 12.71 15.15 6.07
CA LYS A 118 13.67 16.12 6.62
C LYS A 118 13.04 16.99 7.70
N ARG A 119 11.84 17.49 7.48
CA ARG A 119 11.09 18.32 8.45
C ARG A 119 10.79 17.53 9.74
N CYS A 120 10.32 16.29 9.63
CA CYS A 120 10.12 15.43 10.79
C CYS A 120 11.43 15.17 11.55
N GLY A 121 12.53 14.95 10.84
CA GLY A 121 13.86 14.79 11.46
C GLY A 121 14.34 16.02 12.19
N GLN A 122 14.03 17.23 11.71
CA GLN A 122 14.34 18.48 12.41
C GLN A 122 13.59 18.61 13.76
N GLN A 123 12.42 17.93 13.86
CA GLN A 123 11.65 17.84 15.11
C GLN A 123 12.07 16.66 16.00
N GLY A 124 13.09 15.89 15.58
CA GLY A 124 13.55 14.71 16.33
C GLY A 124 12.62 13.50 16.28
N LEU A 125 11.66 13.48 15.35
CA LEU A 125 10.69 12.39 15.23
C LEU A 125 11.34 11.17 14.55
N HIS A 126 11.06 9.96 15.06
CA HIS A 126 11.39 8.71 14.38
C HIS A 126 10.55 8.57 13.10
N ARG A 127 11.19 8.19 11.99
CA ARG A 127 10.56 8.13 10.66
C ARG A 127 10.70 6.74 10.07
N ALA A 128 9.58 6.14 9.73
CA ALA A 128 9.53 4.90 8.97
C ALA A 128 8.91 5.14 7.58
N VAL A 129 9.35 4.37 6.58
CA VAL A 129 8.77 4.42 5.23
C VAL A 129 8.33 3.01 4.84
N ASP A 130 7.03 2.87 4.52
CA ASP A 130 6.40 1.63 4.07
C ASP A 130 6.35 1.62 2.54
N THR A 131 7.13 0.78 1.89
CA THR A 131 7.40 0.83 0.46
C THR A 131 7.66 -0.53 -0.15
N THR A 132 7.43 -0.63 -1.45
CA THR A 132 7.83 -1.78 -2.26
C THR A 132 9.27 -1.71 -2.74
N LEU A 133 9.96 -0.58 -2.55
CA LEU A 133 11.28 -0.26 -3.11
C LEU A 133 11.33 -0.30 -4.65
N LEU A 134 10.22 -0.23 -5.36
CA LEU A 134 10.23 -0.09 -6.82
C LEU A 134 10.58 1.35 -7.19
N ALA A 135 11.83 1.72 -7.03
CA ALA A 135 12.34 3.07 -7.29
C ALA A 135 13.78 3.04 -7.78
N ARG A 136 14.25 4.16 -8.33
CA ARG A 136 15.66 4.31 -8.69
C ARG A 136 16.52 4.24 -7.42
N LYS A 137 17.73 3.71 -7.55
CA LYS A 137 18.68 3.55 -6.44
C LYS A 137 18.97 4.87 -5.71
N GLU A 138 19.08 5.98 -6.46
CA GLU A 138 19.35 7.30 -5.90
C GLU A 138 18.22 7.75 -4.96
N THR A 139 16.98 7.43 -5.30
CA THR A 139 15.80 7.70 -4.45
C THR A 139 15.86 6.87 -3.17
N VAL A 140 16.18 5.57 -3.28
CA VAL A 140 16.31 4.69 -2.11
C VAL A 140 17.42 5.18 -1.17
N ASP A 141 18.58 5.54 -1.73
CA ASP A 141 19.71 6.08 -0.96
C ASP A 141 19.36 7.39 -0.24
N GLU A 142 18.60 8.28 -0.90
CA GLU A 142 18.18 9.54 -0.28
C GLU A 142 17.13 9.32 0.81
N VAL A 143 16.22 8.39 0.63
CA VAL A 143 15.23 8.03 1.65
C VAL A 143 15.92 7.45 2.88
N MET A 144 16.87 6.51 2.73
CA MET A 144 17.64 5.95 3.84
C MET A 144 18.41 7.02 4.64
N ARG A 145 18.90 8.07 3.99
CA ARG A 145 19.55 9.20 4.69
C ARG A 145 18.60 10.04 5.54
N ASN A 146 17.29 9.91 5.34
CA ASN A 146 16.29 10.78 5.95
C ASN A 146 15.21 10.02 6.76
N CYS A 147 15.37 8.71 7.01
CA CYS A 147 14.49 7.92 7.87
C CYS A 147 15.29 6.96 8.74
N GLU A 148 14.66 6.30 9.70
CA GLU A 148 15.29 5.35 10.61
C GLU A 148 14.93 3.90 10.31
N LEU A 149 13.82 3.65 9.59
CA LEU A 149 13.32 2.30 9.35
C LEU A 149 12.64 2.21 7.97
N LEU A 150 12.87 1.11 7.27
CA LEU A 150 12.10 0.74 6.09
C LEU A 150 11.20 -0.48 6.38
N LEU A 151 9.93 -0.39 6.02
CA LEU A 151 8.99 -1.51 5.97
C LEU A 151 8.87 -1.92 4.51
N ILE A 152 9.46 -3.05 4.13
CA ILE A 152 9.65 -3.41 2.73
C ILE A 152 8.74 -4.57 2.35
N ASP A 153 7.94 -4.38 1.33
CA ASP A 153 7.07 -5.42 0.78
C ASP A 153 7.82 -6.35 -0.18
N LEU A 154 7.96 -7.63 0.19
CA LEU A 154 8.43 -8.71 -0.68
C LEU A 154 7.25 -9.58 -1.11
N LYS A 155 6.77 -9.42 -2.33
CA LYS A 155 5.52 -10.07 -2.79
C LYS A 155 5.73 -11.49 -3.33
N SER A 156 6.82 -11.74 -4.05
CA SER A 156 7.21 -13.05 -4.59
C SER A 156 8.67 -13.03 -5.01
N MET A 157 9.36 -14.17 -4.90
CA MET A 157 10.71 -14.36 -5.43
C MET A 157 10.72 -14.70 -6.92
N ASP A 158 9.64 -15.29 -7.44
CA ASP A 158 9.50 -15.58 -8.85
C ASP A 158 9.04 -14.33 -9.62
N SER A 159 9.89 -13.85 -10.54
CA SER A 159 9.64 -12.64 -11.32
C SER A 159 8.42 -12.77 -12.23
N THR A 160 8.15 -13.97 -12.77
CA THR A 160 6.96 -14.22 -13.60
C THR A 160 5.67 -14.16 -12.77
N VAL A 161 5.70 -14.73 -11.57
CA VAL A 161 4.60 -14.61 -10.60
C VAL A 161 4.41 -13.16 -10.21
N HIS A 162 5.50 -12.45 -9.86
CA HIS A 162 5.43 -11.03 -9.51
C HIS A 162 4.86 -10.17 -10.65
N GLN A 163 5.33 -10.37 -11.89
CA GLN A 163 4.79 -9.69 -13.07
C GLN A 163 3.29 -9.99 -13.28
N THR A 164 2.89 -11.25 -13.07
CA THR A 164 1.50 -11.68 -13.27
C THR A 164 0.53 -11.04 -12.28
N PHE A 165 0.93 -10.94 -11.02
CA PHE A 165 0.07 -10.54 -9.91
C PHE A 165 0.27 -9.11 -9.44
N CYS A 166 1.44 -8.50 -9.69
CA CYS A 166 1.79 -7.14 -9.27
C CYS A 166 2.05 -6.18 -10.42
N ASP A 167 1.97 -6.68 -11.69
CA ASP A 167 2.09 -5.93 -12.94
C ASP A 167 3.50 -5.41 -13.28
N VAL A 168 4.51 -5.84 -12.51
CA VAL A 168 5.92 -5.52 -12.76
C VAL A 168 6.81 -6.70 -12.35
N PRO A 169 8.02 -6.87 -12.95
CA PRO A 169 9.02 -7.81 -12.48
C PRO A 169 9.62 -7.38 -11.13
N ASN A 170 10.32 -8.28 -10.44
CA ASN A 170 10.82 -8.02 -9.07
C ASN A 170 12.32 -7.71 -8.98
N GLU A 171 13.08 -7.76 -10.08
CA GLU A 171 14.54 -7.67 -10.07
C GLU A 171 15.04 -6.38 -9.40
N LEU A 172 14.45 -5.25 -9.76
CA LEU A 172 14.81 -3.95 -9.18
C LEU A 172 14.49 -3.88 -7.67
N ILE A 173 13.38 -4.49 -7.26
CA ILE A 173 12.99 -4.58 -5.84
C ILE A 173 14.04 -5.38 -5.07
N LEU A 174 14.42 -6.57 -5.57
CA LEU A 174 15.41 -7.43 -4.94
C LEU A 174 16.80 -6.76 -4.92
N GLU A 175 17.16 -6.04 -5.98
CA GLU A 175 18.40 -5.24 -6.01
C GLU A 175 18.40 -4.15 -4.92
N ASN A 176 17.30 -3.44 -4.78
CA ASN A 176 17.17 -2.40 -3.76
C ASN A 176 17.12 -2.97 -2.32
N ILE A 177 16.54 -4.17 -2.10
CA ILE A 177 16.63 -4.87 -0.80
C ILE A 177 18.09 -5.19 -0.47
N ARG A 178 18.89 -5.71 -1.43
CA ARG A 178 20.31 -5.93 -1.22
C ARG A 178 21.05 -4.65 -0.85
N ARG A 179 20.77 -3.55 -1.56
CA ARG A 179 21.34 -2.22 -1.30
C ARG A 179 21.06 -1.74 0.12
N VAL A 180 19.83 -1.92 0.62
CA VAL A 180 19.46 -1.56 1.99
C VAL A 180 20.27 -2.38 3.00
N ALA A 181 20.39 -3.69 2.76
CA ALA A 181 21.17 -4.59 3.62
C ALA A 181 22.68 -4.31 3.58
N GLU A 182 23.24 -3.98 2.41
CA GLU A 182 24.66 -3.59 2.23
C GLU A 182 24.97 -2.25 2.91
N ALA A 183 24.01 -1.35 2.99
CA ALA A 183 24.13 -0.10 3.73
C ALA A 183 24.00 -0.26 5.25
N ASP A 184 23.85 -1.47 5.75
CA ASP A 184 23.59 -1.80 7.17
C ASP A 184 22.40 -1.02 7.76
N PHE A 185 21.39 -0.74 6.92
CA PHE A 185 20.22 0.05 7.30
C PHE A 185 19.14 -0.83 7.95
N PRO A 186 18.42 -0.35 9.02
CA PRO A 186 17.35 -1.11 9.66
C PRO A 186 16.13 -1.28 8.74
N TYR A 187 15.63 -2.51 8.63
CA TYR A 187 14.45 -2.77 7.83
C TYR A 187 13.67 -4.00 8.32
N TYR A 188 12.36 -3.98 8.06
CA TYR A 188 11.45 -5.11 8.19
C TYR A 188 11.06 -5.60 6.80
N ILE A 189 10.78 -6.90 6.68
CA ILE A 189 10.18 -7.47 5.46
C ILE A 189 8.73 -7.80 5.75
N ARG A 190 7.85 -7.47 4.78
CA ARG A 190 6.42 -7.78 4.82
C ARG A 190 6.08 -8.66 3.64
N ILE A 191 5.58 -9.86 3.90
CA ILE A 191 5.20 -10.84 2.88
C ILE A 191 3.69 -11.04 2.96
N PRO A 192 2.90 -10.53 2.00
CA PRO A 192 1.51 -10.92 1.90
C PRO A 192 1.46 -12.42 1.59
N LEU A 193 0.80 -13.20 2.45
CA LEU A 193 0.79 -14.64 2.36
C LEU A 193 -0.54 -15.11 1.74
N ILE A 194 -0.49 -15.52 0.47
CA ILE A 194 -1.68 -15.77 -0.36
C ILE A 194 -1.61 -17.18 -0.92
N GLU A 195 -2.51 -18.05 -0.48
CA GLU A 195 -2.65 -19.39 -1.05
C GLU A 195 -3.09 -19.30 -2.51
N GLY A 196 -2.41 -20.04 -3.37
CA GLY A 196 -2.59 -20.01 -4.83
C GLY A 196 -1.73 -18.96 -5.55
N VAL A 197 -0.90 -18.19 -4.81
CA VAL A 197 -0.01 -17.17 -5.39
C VAL A 197 1.43 -17.32 -4.92
N ASN A 198 1.69 -17.19 -3.62
CA ASN A 198 3.04 -17.09 -3.07
C ASN A 198 3.24 -17.80 -1.72
N ALA A 199 2.18 -18.40 -1.15
CA ALA A 199 2.26 -19.12 0.13
C ALA A 199 2.80 -20.55 -0.01
N ASP A 200 3.32 -20.91 -1.18
CA ASP A 200 3.92 -22.24 -1.40
C ASP A 200 5.33 -22.33 -0.80
N GLU A 201 5.73 -23.57 -0.44
CA GLU A 201 7.01 -23.87 0.21
C GLU A 201 8.19 -23.38 -0.64
N LYS A 202 8.13 -23.50 -1.96
CA LYS A 202 9.21 -23.07 -2.86
C LYS A 202 9.49 -21.59 -2.74
N ASN A 203 8.44 -20.76 -2.82
CA ASN A 203 8.58 -19.31 -2.72
C ASN A 203 9.10 -18.89 -1.34
N ILE A 204 8.61 -19.51 -0.26
CA ILE A 204 9.04 -19.19 1.10
C ILE A 204 10.50 -19.60 1.33
N ARG A 205 10.95 -20.76 0.85
CA ARG A 205 12.37 -21.17 0.92
C ARG A 205 13.26 -20.25 0.08
N GLN A 206 12.83 -19.82 -1.08
CA GLN A 206 13.57 -18.86 -1.89
C GLN A 206 13.68 -17.50 -1.18
N SER A 207 12.59 -17.02 -0.56
CA SER A 207 12.59 -15.78 0.24
C SER A 207 13.54 -15.91 1.43
N ALA A 208 13.48 -17.03 2.15
CA ALA A 208 14.35 -17.32 3.30
C ALA A 208 15.82 -17.34 2.88
N GLY A 209 16.16 -18.09 1.83
CA GLY A 209 17.54 -18.18 1.32
C GLY A 209 18.08 -16.83 0.82
N PHE A 210 17.24 -16.03 0.16
CA PHE A 210 17.61 -14.69 -0.27
C PHE A 210 17.89 -13.78 0.93
N LEU A 211 16.99 -13.71 1.90
CA LEU A 211 17.11 -12.82 3.05
C LEU A 211 18.22 -13.22 4.01
N ALA A 212 18.42 -14.54 4.23
CA ALA A 212 19.51 -15.06 5.06
C ALA A 212 20.90 -14.88 4.41
N GLY A 213 20.97 -14.78 3.09
CA GLY A 213 22.21 -14.50 2.35
C GLY A 213 22.61 -13.01 2.31
N LEU A 214 21.80 -12.11 2.87
CA LEU A 214 22.12 -10.69 2.93
C LEU A 214 23.10 -10.37 4.07
N PRO A 215 23.97 -9.35 3.91
CA PRO A 215 24.94 -8.97 4.95
C PRO A 215 24.29 -8.47 6.25
N ARG A 216 23.12 -7.82 6.14
CA ARG A 216 22.24 -7.51 7.26
C ARG A 216 20.90 -8.21 7.06
N HIS A 217 20.49 -9.00 8.04
CA HIS A 217 19.16 -9.60 8.04
C HIS A 217 18.08 -8.58 8.40
N PRO A 218 16.83 -8.76 7.93
CA PRO A 218 15.72 -7.96 8.42
C PRO A 218 15.55 -8.15 9.94
N GLU A 219 15.16 -7.11 10.64
CA GLU A 219 14.88 -7.14 12.08
C GLU A 219 13.74 -8.14 12.39
N ILE A 220 12.74 -8.17 11.52
CA ILE A 220 11.59 -9.07 11.56
C ILE A 220 10.99 -9.26 10.16
N ILE A 221 10.36 -10.41 9.95
CA ILE A 221 9.55 -10.72 8.77
C ILE A 221 8.10 -10.86 9.20
N ASN A 222 7.24 -9.97 8.71
CA ASN A 222 5.82 -10.00 8.95
C ASN A 222 5.13 -10.77 7.82
N LEU A 223 4.56 -11.92 8.13
CA LEU A 223 3.71 -12.67 7.22
C LEU A 223 2.28 -12.17 7.36
N LEU A 224 1.73 -11.62 6.29
CA LEU A 224 0.42 -10.97 6.29
C LEU A 224 -0.61 -11.88 5.56
N PRO A 225 -1.38 -12.71 6.31
CA PRO A 225 -2.35 -13.59 5.68
C PRO A 225 -3.36 -12.82 4.83
N TYR A 226 -3.64 -13.34 3.66
CA TYR A 226 -4.56 -12.75 2.71
C TYR A 226 -5.96 -12.61 3.31
N HIS A 227 -6.61 -11.50 3.00
CA HIS A 227 -8.04 -11.30 3.17
C HIS A 227 -8.59 -10.46 2.00
N ASP A 228 -9.88 -10.58 1.74
CA ASP A 228 -10.52 -9.98 0.56
C ASP A 228 -11.23 -8.65 0.82
N ILE A 229 -10.88 -7.96 1.89
CA ILE A 229 -11.50 -6.69 2.29
C ILE A 229 -11.41 -5.61 1.19
N GLY A 230 -10.39 -5.69 0.33
CA GLY A 230 -10.22 -4.81 -0.83
C GLY A 230 -11.38 -4.87 -1.83
N LYS A 231 -12.14 -5.96 -1.90
CA LYS A 231 -13.32 -6.10 -2.78
C LYS A 231 -14.31 -4.95 -2.62
N GLY A 232 -14.55 -4.53 -1.37
CA GLY A 232 -15.46 -3.44 -1.08
C GLY A 232 -15.02 -2.10 -1.67
N LYS A 233 -13.72 -1.80 -1.63
CA LYS A 233 -13.16 -0.57 -2.23
C LYS A 233 -13.17 -0.62 -3.76
N HIS A 234 -12.81 -1.74 -4.35
CA HIS A 234 -12.93 -1.94 -5.79
C HIS A 234 -14.35 -1.71 -6.29
N ALA A 235 -15.34 -2.25 -5.59
CA ALA A 235 -16.76 -2.00 -5.92
C ALA A 235 -17.10 -0.51 -5.85
N LYS A 236 -16.64 0.23 -4.84
CA LYS A 236 -16.85 1.67 -4.71
C LYS A 236 -16.20 2.48 -5.84
N LEU A 237 -15.05 2.04 -6.33
CA LEU A 237 -14.33 2.65 -7.46
C LEU A 237 -14.93 2.30 -8.83
N GLY A 238 -15.89 1.36 -8.87
CA GLY A 238 -16.37 0.79 -10.11
C GLY A 238 -15.28 0.05 -10.88
N SER A 239 -14.36 -0.60 -10.17
CA SER A 239 -13.33 -1.49 -10.71
C SER A 239 -13.58 -2.93 -10.30
N ILE A 240 -13.00 -3.87 -11.04
CA ILE A 240 -13.15 -5.30 -10.78
C ILE A 240 -11.97 -5.77 -9.93
N TYR A 241 -12.26 -6.31 -8.74
CA TYR A 241 -11.28 -7.01 -7.92
C TYR A 241 -10.90 -8.34 -8.59
N ASN A 242 -9.59 -8.61 -8.71
CA ASN A 242 -9.10 -9.84 -9.33
C ASN A 242 -9.77 -10.15 -10.70
N PRO A 243 -9.57 -9.30 -11.72
CA PRO A 243 -10.34 -9.36 -12.97
C PRO A 243 -10.12 -10.65 -13.78
N LYS A 244 -9.03 -11.37 -13.51
CA LYS A 244 -8.71 -12.65 -14.16
C LYS A 244 -9.24 -13.88 -13.40
N GLY A 245 -9.89 -13.70 -12.25
CA GLY A 245 -10.52 -14.78 -11.48
C GLY A 245 -9.54 -15.78 -10.89
N TYR A 246 -8.32 -15.38 -10.55
CA TYR A 246 -7.36 -16.26 -9.88
C TYR A 246 -7.89 -16.73 -8.53
N LYS A 247 -7.59 -17.99 -8.19
CA LYS A 247 -7.90 -18.50 -6.84
C LYS A 247 -6.90 -17.90 -5.85
N MET A 248 -7.40 -17.08 -4.94
CA MET A 248 -6.65 -16.48 -3.85
C MET A 248 -7.39 -16.73 -2.55
N GLN A 249 -6.71 -17.36 -1.59
CA GLN A 249 -7.30 -17.72 -0.31
C GLN A 249 -6.37 -17.38 0.83
N THR A 250 -6.93 -17.23 2.02
CA THR A 250 -6.14 -17.16 3.26
C THR A 250 -5.53 -18.54 3.50
N PRO A 251 -4.21 -18.67 3.64
CA PRO A 251 -3.58 -19.94 3.98
C PRO A 251 -4.08 -20.46 5.33
N SER A 252 -4.17 -21.79 5.48
CA SER A 252 -4.51 -22.39 6.76
C SER A 252 -3.47 -22.05 7.84
N GLU A 253 -3.85 -22.19 9.11
CA GLU A 253 -2.93 -21.96 10.22
C GLU A 253 -1.69 -22.86 10.14
N GLU A 254 -1.87 -24.13 9.70
CA GLU A 254 -0.77 -25.05 9.49
C GLU A 254 0.23 -24.55 8.44
N VAL A 255 -0.27 -24.02 7.30
CA VAL A 255 0.59 -23.43 6.25
C VAL A 255 1.28 -22.19 6.76
N GLN A 256 0.59 -21.33 7.52
CA GLN A 256 1.20 -20.15 8.13
C GLN A 256 2.34 -20.53 9.09
N GLN A 257 2.13 -21.53 9.95
CA GLN A 257 3.15 -22.03 10.87
C GLN A 257 4.32 -22.69 10.13
N GLN A 258 4.06 -23.43 9.06
CA GLN A 258 5.12 -23.98 8.20
C GLN A 258 5.98 -22.87 7.59
N CYS A 259 5.36 -21.77 7.12
CA CYS A 259 6.10 -20.61 6.60
C CYS A 259 7.01 -19.99 7.67
N ILE A 260 6.52 -19.81 8.90
CA ILE A 260 7.33 -19.33 10.03
C ILE A 260 8.50 -20.29 10.28
N GLN A 261 8.24 -21.61 10.34
CA GLN A 261 9.27 -22.59 10.61
C GLN A 261 10.38 -22.56 9.56
N ILE A 262 10.01 -22.49 8.26
CA ILE A 262 10.99 -22.38 7.18
C ILE A 262 11.88 -21.14 7.39
N LEU A 263 11.30 -19.97 7.64
CA LEU A 263 12.09 -18.75 7.87
C LEU A 263 13.00 -18.87 9.10
N THR A 264 12.50 -19.47 10.16
CA THR A 264 13.27 -19.72 11.40
C THR A 264 14.43 -20.68 11.19
N ASP A 265 14.25 -21.72 10.38
CA ASP A 265 15.32 -22.68 10.02
C ASP A 265 16.49 -22.01 9.29
N TYR A 266 16.25 -20.88 8.63
CA TYR A 266 17.29 -20.03 8.02
C TYR A 266 17.84 -18.95 8.97
N GLY A 267 17.49 -18.99 10.26
CA GLY A 267 17.95 -18.05 11.28
C GLY A 267 17.24 -16.69 11.26
N LEU A 268 16.10 -16.59 10.57
CA LEU A 268 15.33 -15.34 10.44
C LEU A 268 14.20 -15.28 11.47
N LYS A 269 13.90 -14.09 11.96
CA LYS A 269 12.75 -13.87 12.85
C LYS A 269 11.50 -13.61 12.03
N ALA A 270 10.45 -14.38 12.25
CA ALA A 270 9.18 -14.21 11.54
C ALA A 270 7.98 -14.27 12.49
N THR A 271 6.91 -13.56 12.13
CA THR A 271 5.63 -13.54 12.86
C THR A 271 4.45 -13.43 11.89
N ILE A 272 3.27 -13.85 12.36
CA ILE A 272 2.00 -13.60 11.65
C ILE A 272 1.47 -12.24 12.07
N GLY A 273 1.09 -11.42 11.09
CA GLY A 273 0.66 -10.05 11.30
C GLY A 273 1.85 -9.08 11.41
N GLY A 274 1.55 -7.81 11.66
CA GLY A 274 2.54 -6.73 11.74
C GLY A 274 1.94 -5.46 12.25
#